data_8d88d57620f6ff4c8522a62c5cf4fb93
#
_entry.id   8d88d57620f6ff4c8522a62c5cf4fb93
#
_cell.length_a   1.000
_cell.length_b   1.000
_cell.length_c   1.000
_cell.angle_alpha   90.00
_cell.angle_beta   90.00
_cell.angle_gamma   90.00
#
_symmetry.space_group_name_H-M   'P 1'
#
loop_
_entity.id
_entity.type
_entity.pdbx_description
1 polymer ?
#
loop_
_entity_poly.entity_id
_entity_poly.type
_entity_poly.pdbx_seq_one_letter_code
_entity_poly.pdbx_strand_id
1 'polypeptide(L)' 'MKYLHTMIRVADPEATVGFFELLGLKEVRRFDSEAGRFTLIFLAAPGQEGVAELELTYNWPPADGSPAETYT' A
#
# COMPACT_ATOMS: atom_id res chain seq x y z
N MET A 1 -12.91 -16.99 11.79
CA MET A 1 -12.07 -15.79 11.99
C MET A 1 -12.23 -14.86 10.81
N LYS A 2 -12.30 -13.57 11.07
CA LYS A 2 -12.46 -12.59 10.01
C LYS A 2 -11.10 -12.10 9.52
N TYR A 3 -11.01 -11.89 8.21
CA TYR A 3 -9.88 -11.21 7.61
C TYR A 3 -10.01 -9.71 7.88
N LEU A 4 -8.98 -9.12 8.49
CA LEU A 4 -8.97 -7.68 8.77
C LEU A 4 -8.11 -6.97 7.73
N HIS A 5 -8.64 -5.87 7.22
CA HIS A 5 -8.01 -5.16 6.12
C HIS A 5 -8.22 -3.65 6.31
N THR A 6 -7.11 -2.92 6.37
CA THR A 6 -7.12 -1.47 6.48
C THR A 6 -6.39 -0.88 5.28
N MET A 7 -6.97 0.12 4.65
CA MET A 7 -6.38 0.74 3.47
C MET A 7 -5.97 2.18 3.76
N ILE A 8 -4.76 2.56 3.30
CA ILE A 8 -4.24 3.91 3.42
C ILE A 8 -3.74 4.35 2.06
N ARG A 9 -4.10 5.56 1.63
CA ARG A 9 -3.55 6.14 0.41
C ARG A 9 -2.25 6.85 0.72
N VAL A 10 -1.24 6.66 -0.13
CA VAL A 10 0.10 7.18 0.15
C VAL A 10 0.65 7.94 -1.07
N ALA A 11 1.50 8.94 -0.80
CA ALA A 11 2.15 9.72 -1.84
C ALA A 11 3.50 9.09 -2.24
N ASP A 12 4.19 8.48 -1.27
CA ASP A 12 5.50 7.87 -1.50
C ASP A 12 5.47 6.46 -0.92
N PRO A 13 5.16 5.46 -1.78
CA PRO A 13 4.98 4.10 -1.28
C PRO A 13 6.27 3.51 -0.68
N GLU A 14 7.43 3.82 -1.24
CA GLU A 14 8.67 3.22 -0.74
C GLU A 14 9.03 3.78 0.64
N ALA A 15 8.84 5.08 0.87
CA ALA A 15 9.07 5.66 2.18
C ALA A 15 8.08 5.12 3.21
N THR A 16 6.83 4.94 2.81
CA THR A 16 5.81 4.42 3.71
C THR A 16 6.08 2.96 4.06
N VAL A 17 6.46 2.14 3.09
CA VAL A 17 6.83 0.75 3.35
C VAL A 17 8.01 0.70 4.33
N GLY A 18 9.03 1.53 4.10
CA GLY A 18 10.17 1.58 5.01
C GLY A 18 9.78 1.93 6.43
N PHE A 19 8.86 2.89 6.58
CA PHE A 19 8.37 3.26 7.90
C PHE A 19 7.69 2.09 8.60
N PHE A 20 6.81 1.38 7.90
CA PHE A 20 6.10 0.27 8.51
C PHE A 20 7.02 -0.93 8.77
N GLU A 21 8.08 -1.09 7.98
CA GLU A 21 9.07 -2.14 8.25
C GLU A 21 9.77 -1.90 9.58
N LEU A 22 10.00 -0.63 9.95
CA LEU A 22 10.55 -0.31 11.25
C LEU A 22 9.62 -0.71 12.38
N LEU A 23 8.32 -0.81 12.12
CA LEU A 23 7.34 -1.23 13.10
C LEU A 23 7.10 -2.73 13.10
N GLY A 24 7.83 -3.48 12.26
CA GLY A 24 7.73 -4.93 12.22
C GLY A 24 6.80 -5.48 11.15
N LEU A 25 6.24 -4.63 10.30
CA LEU A 25 5.41 -5.09 9.19
C LEU A 25 6.28 -5.31 7.96
N LYS A 26 5.92 -6.30 7.14
CA LYS A 26 6.66 -6.59 5.93
C LYS A 26 5.75 -6.65 4.73
N GLU A 27 6.26 -6.26 3.57
CA GLU A 27 5.51 -6.37 2.33
C GLU A 27 5.33 -7.85 1.99
N VAL A 28 4.06 -8.27 1.85
CA VAL A 28 3.76 -9.67 1.55
C VAL A 28 3.32 -9.86 0.10
N ARG A 29 2.79 -8.81 -0.52
CA ARG A 29 2.52 -8.84 -1.96
C ARG A 29 2.30 -7.43 -2.48
N ARG A 30 2.41 -7.29 -3.80
CA ARG A 30 2.27 -6.01 -4.46
C ARG A 30 1.53 -6.23 -5.79
N PHE A 31 0.67 -5.30 -6.15
CA PHE A 31 -0.10 -5.37 -7.38
C PHE A 31 -0.11 -4.02 -8.08
N ASP A 32 0.27 -4.00 -9.36
CA ASP A 32 0.24 -2.80 -10.18
C ASP A 32 -0.91 -2.90 -11.19
N SER A 33 -1.73 -1.86 -11.29
CA SER A 33 -2.79 -1.80 -12.27
C SER A 33 -2.53 -0.65 -13.23
N GLU A 34 -2.14 -0.96 -14.45
CA GLU A 34 -1.92 0.08 -15.45
C GLU A 34 -3.23 0.70 -15.90
N ALA A 35 -4.29 -0.11 -16.00
CA ALA A 35 -5.59 0.40 -16.38
C ALA A 35 -6.14 1.40 -15.37
N GLY A 36 -5.97 1.11 -14.08
CA GLY A 36 -6.41 1.99 -13.01
C GLY A 36 -5.35 3.01 -12.60
N ARG A 37 -4.12 2.85 -13.05
CA ARG A 37 -2.98 3.70 -12.74
C ARG A 37 -2.76 3.81 -11.23
N PHE A 38 -2.65 2.65 -10.60
CA PHE A 38 -2.38 2.60 -9.16
C PHE A 38 -1.58 1.35 -8.80
N THR A 39 -0.98 1.38 -7.63
CA THR A 39 -0.25 0.25 -7.07
C THR A 39 -0.82 -0.04 -5.69
N LEU A 40 -1.06 -1.31 -5.42
CA LEU A 40 -1.46 -1.77 -4.10
C LEU A 40 -0.30 -2.53 -3.47
N ILE A 41 0.01 -2.22 -2.22
CA ILE A 41 1.07 -2.89 -1.48
C ILE A 41 0.48 -3.40 -0.18
N PHE A 42 0.61 -4.70 0.06
CA PHE A 42 0.04 -5.33 1.25
C PHE A 42 1.15 -5.66 2.23
N LEU A 43 0.97 -5.20 3.47
CA LEU A 43 1.93 -5.39 4.55
C LEU A 43 1.28 -6.19 5.66
N ALA A 44 2.05 -7.03 6.31
CA ALA A 44 1.56 -7.79 7.46
C ALA A 44 2.70 -8.08 8.43
N ALA A 45 2.37 -8.26 9.69
CA ALA A 45 3.32 -8.76 10.67
C ALA A 45 3.57 -10.24 10.39
N PRO A 46 4.75 -10.77 10.75
CA PRO A 46 5.02 -12.19 10.57
C PRO A 46 3.93 -13.03 11.24
N GLY A 47 3.41 -14.01 10.49
CA GLY A 47 2.35 -14.87 10.99
C GLY A 47 0.94 -14.33 10.82
N GLN A 48 0.78 -13.11 10.32
CA GLN A 48 -0.54 -12.50 10.13
C GLN A 48 -0.94 -12.38 8.67
N GLU A 49 -0.16 -12.94 7.76
CA GLU A 49 -0.48 -12.91 6.33
C GLU A 49 -1.82 -13.60 6.08
N GLY A 50 -2.71 -12.91 5.37
CA GLY A 50 -4.02 -13.44 5.09
C GLY A 50 -5.03 -13.33 6.22
N VAL A 51 -4.60 -12.82 7.40
CA VAL A 51 -5.49 -12.63 8.55
C VAL A 51 -5.71 -11.15 8.80
N ALA A 52 -4.62 -10.39 8.95
CA ALA A 52 -4.68 -8.95 9.17
C ALA A 52 -3.60 -8.30 8.32
N GLU A 53 -4.00 -7.53 7.33
CA GLU A 53 -3.08 -6.88 6.40
C GLU A 53 -3.38 -5.41 6.29
N LEU A 54 -2.32 -4.61 6.10
CA LEU A 54 -2.44 -3.20 5.81
C LEU A 54 -2.23 -3.00 4.31
N GLU A 55 -3.18 -2.37 3.65
CA GLU A 55 -3.07 -2.08 2.23
C GLU A 55 -2.67 -0.63 2.02
N LEU A 56 -1.58 -0.42 1.29
CA LEU A 56 -1.17 0.91 0.87
C LEU A 56 -1.60 1.09 -0.59
N THR A 57 -2.29 2.19 -0.87
CA THR A 57 -2.73 2.51 -2.23
C THR A 57 -1.96 3.72 -2.71
N TYR A 58 -1.18 3.53 -3.77
CA TYR A 58 -0.44 4.60 -4.42
C TYR A 58 -1.09 4.87 -5.77
N ASN A 59 -1.69 6.06 -5.93
CA ASN A 59 -2.26 6.47 -7.20
C ASN A 59 -1.18 7.13 -8.03
N TRP A 60 -0.94 6.61 -9.24
CA TRP A 60 0.10 7.13 -10.11
C TRP A 60 -0.24 8.56 -10.53
N PRO A 61 0.77 9.42 -10.76
CA PRO A 61 0.52 10.76 -11.29
C PRO A 61 -0.24 10.68 -12.61
N PRO A 62 -1.18 11.61 -12.86
CA PRO A 62 -1.87 11.64 -14.15
C PRO A 62 -0.90 11.80 -15.31
N ALA A 63 -1.27 11.27 -16.46
CA ALA A 63 -0.41 11.32 -17.63
C ALA A 63 -0.19 12.75 -18.12
N ASP A 64 -1.06 13.70 -17.76
CA ASP A 64 -0.93 15.10 -18.16
C ASP A 64 -0.01 15.91 -17.25
N GLY A 65 0.61 15.28 -16.25
CA GLY A 65 1.54 15.95 -15.37
C GLY A 65 0.91 16.58 -14.15
N SER A 66 -0.39 16.43 -13.94
CA SER A 66 -1.04 16.95 -12.74
C SER A 66 -0.57 16.18 -11.51
N PRO A 67 -0.62 16.82 -10.31
CA PRO A 67 -0.24 16.10 -9.08
C PRO A 67 -1.17 14.93 -8.82
N ALA A 68 -0.61 13.85 -8.27
CA ALA A 68 -1.42 12.71 -7.85
C ALA A 68 -2.25 13.09 -6.63
N GLU A 69 -3.45 12.48 -6.52
CA GLU A 69 -4.26 12.66 -5.32
C GLU A 69 -3.74 11.78 -4.21
N THR A 70 -3.54 12.35 -3.03
CA THR A 70 -3.10 11.59 -1.87
C THR A 70 -3.83 12.07 -0.62
N TYR A 71 -3.86 11.21 0.41
CA TYR A 71 -4.56 11.53 1.65
C TYR A 71 -3.68 11.25 2.88
N THR A 72 -2.40 11.09 2.70
CA THR A 72 -1.48 10.89 3.83
C THR A 72 -0.55 12.06 4.00
#